data_f8f9b5e8c4df17be549ce5f6f84bf438
#
_entry.id   f8f9b5e8c4df17be549ce5f6f84bf438
#
_cell.length_a   1.000
_cell.length_b   1.000
_cell.length_c   1.000
_cell.angle_alpha   90.00
_cell.angle_beta   90.00
_cell.angle_gamma   90.00
#
_symmetry.space_group_name_H-M   'P 1'
#
loop_
_entity.id
_entity.type
_entity.pdbx_description
1 polymer ?
#
loop_
_entity_poly.entity_id
_entity_poly.type
_entity_poly.pdbx_seq_one_letter_code
_entity_poly.pdbx_strand_id
1 'polypeptide(L)'
;MQAMIFAAGLGTRLKPLTDRIPKALVSVGGEPLLKRVIFQLKDAGFTRIVVNVHHFSNQIIDYLRENDNFGMDIRISDESEKLLETGGGIRKAWPLFNQTEPILIHNVDILSNVDLKKFYQMESKELSDDSSDFMKEKAPLAARLLVSERKTKRYLLFDDTMRLVGWTNIETGEVKSPYPDLNPEDYKMYAFSGIHMVAPSLFPLMENEPDKFPIMDFYLKHCDKVRIEGY
;
A
#
# COMPACT_ATOMS: atom_id res chain seq x y z
N MET A 1 -4.87 2.23 -15.91
CA MET A 1 -4.29 2.18 -14.54
C MET A 1 -5.39 1.91 -13.52
N GLN A 2 -5.09 1.18 -12.47
CA GLN A 2 -6.05 0.77 -11.46
C GLN A 2 -5.49 0.95 -10.04
N ALA A 3 -6.36 1.25 -9.07
CA ALA A 3 -5.97 1.52 -7.70
C ALA A 3 -6.93 0.89 -6.68
N MET A 4 -6.43 0.64 -5.47
CA MET A 4 -7.22 0.29 -4.30
C MET A 4 -7.10 1.40 -3.25
N ILE A 5 -8.23 1.81 -2.68
CA ILE A 5 -8.25 2.74 -1.54
C ILE A 5 -8.57 1.93 -0.29
N PHE A 6 -7.66 1.95 0.70
CA PHE A 6 -7.92 1.36 2.00
C PHE A 6 -8.83 2.27 2.84
N ALA A 7 -10.11 1.89 2.95
CA ALA A 7 -11.14 2.59 3.72
C ALA A 7 -11.74 1.75 4.88
N ALA A 8 -11.31 0.51 5.06
CA ALA A 8 -11.79 -0.41 6.10
C ALA A 8 -11.29 -0.10 7.52
N GLY A 9 -10.44 0.91 7.71
CA GLY A 9 -9.84 1.25 8.99
C GLY A 9 -10.85 1.78 10.02
N LEU A 10 -10.75 1.30 11.27
CA LEU A 10 -11.64 1.69 12.38
C LEU A 10 -11.53 3.15 12.83
N GLY A 11 -10.45 3.85 12.46
CA GLY A 11 -10.27 5.28 12.77
C GLY A 11 -10.13 5.62 14.25
N THR A 12 -9.73 4.68 15.10
CA THR A 12 -9.72 4.82 16.57
C THR A 12 -8.98 6.05 17.10
N ARG A 13 -7.95 6.52 16.37
CA ARG A 13 -7.18 7.72 16.72
C ARG A 13 -7.92 9.04 16.46
N LEU A 14 -9.02 8.99 15.70
CA LEU A 14 -9.83 10.17 15.36
C LEU A 14 -11.12 10.26 16.19
N LYS A 15 -11.29 9.42 17.22
CA LYS A 15 -12.41 9.55 18.15
C LYS A 15 -12.43 10.92 18.82
N PRO A 16 -13.62 11.53 19.04
CA PRO A 16 -14.97 10.96 18.87
C PRO A 16 -15.54 11.08 17.44
N LEU A 17 -14.85 11.68 16.46
CA LEU A 17 -15.37 11.88 15.11
C LEU A 17 -15.79 10.56 14.45
N THR A 18 -14.97 9.52 14.64
CA THR A 18 -15.19 8.20 14.05
C THR A 18 -16.12 7.28 14.85
N ASP A 19 -16.78 7.79 15.87
CA ASP A 19 -17.83 7.04 16.58
C ASP A 19 -19.16 6.97 15.79
N ARG A 20 -19.35 7.85 14.79
CA ARG A 20 -20.60 7.98 14.02
C ARG A 20 -20.39 7.90 12.51
N ILE A 21 -19.20 8.17 12.03
CA ILE A 21 -18.86 8.16 10.59
C ILE A 21 -17.58 7.38 10.36
N PRO A 22 -17.44 6.66 9.23
CA PRO A 22 -16.17 6.01 8.89
C PRO A 22 -15.08 7.05 8.66
N LYS A 23 -13.83 6.69 8.98
CA LYS A 23 -12.66 7.55 8.78
C LYS A 23 -12.59 8.13 7.36
N ALA A 24 -12.96 7.33 6.36
CA ALA A 24 -12.97 7.73 4.96
C ALA A 24 -13.88 8.92 4.65
N LEU A 25 -14.94 9.13 5.44
CA LEU A 25 -15.87 10.24 5.28
C LEU A 25 -15.59 11.43 6.21
N VAL A 26 -14.55 11.37 7.04
CA VAL A 26 -14.10 12.53 7.82
C VAL A 26 -13.69 13.64 6.85
N SER A 27 -14.24 14.84 7.08
CA SER A 27 -13.97 16.01 6.24
C SER A 27 -12.68 16.69 6.68
N VAL A 28 -11.82 16.99 5.71
CA VAL A 28 -10.60 17.80 5.88
C VAL A 28 -10.62 18.92 4.85
N GLY A 29 -10.60 20.17 5.33
CA GLY A 29 -10.72 21.32 4.44
C GLY A 29 -12.03 21.35 3.63
N GLY A 30 -13.14 20.91 4.23
CA GLY A 30 -14.47 20.92 3.61
C GLY A 30 -14.80 19.71 2.73
N GLU A 31 -13.88 18.76 2.53
CA GLU A 31 -14.12 17.58 1.68
C GLU A 31 -13.76 16.27 2.39
N PRO A 32 -14.57 15.20 2.23
CA PRO A 32 -14.24 13.87 2.74
C PRO A 32 -12.90 13.34 2.22
N LEU A 33 -12.15 12.67 3.08
CA LEU A 33 -10.86 12.05 2.72
C LEU A 33 -10.98 11.15 1.48
N LEU A 34 -12.03 10.32 1.43
CA LEU A 34 -12.28 9.42 0.31
C LEU A 34 -12.42 10.18 -1.02
N LYS A 35 -13.19 11.27 -1.03
CA LYS A 35 -13.37 12.12 -2.23
C LYS A 35 -12.03 12.65 -2.72
N ARG A 36 -11.20 13.18 -1.81
CA ARG A 36 -9.87 13.71 -2.16
C ARG A 36 -8.99 12.67 -2.84
N VAL A 37 -8.92 11.45 -2.28
CA VAL A 37 -8.11 10.37 -2.87
C VAL A 37 -8.67 9.94 -4.22
N ILE A 38 -10.01 9.83 -4.36
CA ILE A 38 -10.64 9.50 -5.65
C ILE A 38 -10.28 10.54 -6.72
N PHE A 39 -10.37 11.83 -6.41
CA PHE A 39 -10.03 12.88 -7.38
C PHE A 39 -8.55 12.92 -7.71
N GLN A 40 -7.67 12.73 -6.73
CA GLN A 40 -6.23 12.62 -6.97
C GLN A 40 -5.88 11.46 -7.92
N LEU A 41 -6.53 10.30 -7.74
CA LEU A 41 -6.37 9.16 -8.63
C LEU A 41 -6.95 9.42 -10.03
N LYS A 42 -8.14 10.04 -10.10
CA LYS A 42 -8.78 10.42 -11.36
C LYS A 42 -7.91 11.37 -12.16
N ASP A 43 -7.39 12.43 -11.54
CA ASP A 43 -6.53 13.43 -12.17
C ASP A 43 -5.19 12.82 -12.63
N ALA A 44 -4.69 11.80 -11.92
CA ALA A 44 -3.52 11.03 -12.31
C ALA A 44 -3.81 10.03 -13.47
N GLY A 45 -5.07 9.88 -13.90
CA GLY A 45 -5.47 9.04 -15.03
C GLY A 45 -5.80 7.58 -14.67
N PHE A 46 -6.09 7.29 -13.39
CA PHE A 46 -6.63 5.98 -13.01
C PHE A 46 -8.09 5.89 -13.45
N THR A 47 -8.47 4.74 -14.00
CA THR A 47 -9.81 4.50 -14.55
C THR A 47 -10.65 3.54 -13.72
N ARG A 48 -9.99 2.68 -12.92
CA ARG A 48 -10.66 1.75 -12.01
C ARG A 48 -10.14 1.93 -10.60
N ILE A 49 -11.07 1.99 -9.64
CA ILE A 49 -10.78 2.07 -8.21
C ILE A 49 -11.55 0.97 -7.48
N VAL A 50 -10.88 0.21 -6.62
CA VAL A 50 -11.54 -0.68 -5.65
C VAL A 50 -11.43 -0.04 -4.28
N VAL A 51 -12.56 0.12 -3.59
CA VAL A 51 -12.60 0.63 -2.21
C VAL A 51 -12.94 -0.52 -1.28
N ASN A 52 -12.04 -0.86 -0.35
CA ASN A 52 -12.41 -1.82 0.68
C ASN A 52 -13.16 -1.13 1.81
N VAL A 53 -14.18 -1.80 2.34
CA VAL A 53 -15.06 -1.29 3.39
C VAL A 53 -15.23 -2.33 4.49
N HIS A 54 -15.38 -1.87 5.74
CA HIS A 54 -15.66 -2.72 6.90
C HIS A 54 -16.60 -2.00 7.86
N HIS A 55 -16.08 -1.19 8.78
CA HIS A 55 -16.86 -0.44 9.75
C HIS A 55 -17.64 0.70 9.07
N PHE A 56 -18.95 0.80 9.32
CA PHE A 56 -19.85 1.72 8.62
C PHE A 56 -19.83 1.59 7.09
N SER A 57 -19.68 0.36 6.58
CA SER A 57 -19.59 0.06 5.14
C SER A 57 -20.71 0.73 4.33
N ASN A 58 -21.97 0.65 4.82
CA ASN A 58 -23.12 1.25 4.14
C ASN A 58 -22.97 2.76 3.93
N GLN A 59 -22.42 3.49 4.89
CA GLN A 59 -22.22 4.94 4.73
C GLN A 59 -21.26 5.27 3.61
N ILE A 60 -20.20 4.47 3.42
CA ILE A 60 -19.24 4.64 2.31
C ILE A 60 -19.92 4.30 0.98
N ILE A 61 -20.64 3.18 0.94
CA ILE A 61 -21.35 2.71 -0.27
C ILE A 61 -22.42 3.73 -0.70
N ASP A 62 -23.23 4.20 0.26
CA ASP A 62 -24.26 5.22 -0.01
C ASP A 62 -23.64 6.53 -0.50
N TYR A 63 -22.57 6.99 0.14
CA TYR A 63 -21.85 8.19 -0.27
C TYR A 63 -21.33 8.08 -1.71
N LEU A 64 -20.75 6.95 -2.10
CA LEU A 64 -20.28 6.74 -3.47
C LEU A 64 -21.45 6.72 -4.47
N ARG A 65 -22.54 6.03 -4.14
CA ARG A 65 -23.74 5.95 -4.97
C ARG A 65 -24.41 7.32 -5.16
N GLU A 66 -24.57 8.11 -4.09
CA GLU A 66 -25.17 9.44 -4.11
C GLU A 66 -24.36 10.44 -4.96
N ASN A 67 -23.07 10.18 -5.14
CA ASN A 67 -22.19 10.98 -5.98
C ASN A 67 -21.90 10.34 -7.35
N ASP A 68 -22.73 9.37 -7.81
CA ASP A 68 -22.58 8.67 -9.09
C ASP A 68 -21.14 8.13 -9.29
N ASN A 69 -20.55 7.58 -8.22
CA ASN A 69 -19.16 7.11 -8.18
C ASN A 69 -18.15 8.14 -8.76
N PHE A 70 -18.48 9.42 -8.74
CA PHE A 70 -17.69 10.51 -9.35
C PHE A 70 -17.36 10.29 -10.83
N GLY A 71 -18.21 9.53 -11.55
CA GLY A 71 -18.03 9.16 -12.95
C GLY A 71 -16.86 8.18 -13.17
N MET A 72 -16.54 7.34 -12.19
CA MET A 72 -15.43 6.37 -12.22
C MET A 72 -15.94 4.91 -12.13
N ASP A 73 -15.16 3.93 -12.65
CA ASP A 73 -15.39 2.50 -12.35
C ASP A 73 -14.94 2.21 -10.91
N ILE A 74 -15.84 2.47 -9.94
CA ILE A 74 -15.59 2.17 -8.53
C ILE A 74 -16.27 0.86 -8.15
N ARG A 75 -15.49 -0.06 -7.59
CA ARG A 75 -15.93 -1.36 -7.08
C ARG A 75 -15.72 -1.46 -5.59
N ILE A 76 -16.57 -2.21 -4.90
CA ILE A 76 -16.51 -2.40 -3.46
C ILE A 76 -15.94 -3.79 -3.14
N SER A 77 -14.90 -3.81 -2.30
CA SER A 77 -14.43 -5.02 -1.62
C SER A 77 -14.95 -5.01 -0.18
N ASP A 78 -16.03 -5.72 0.06
CA ASP A 78 -16.73 -5.70 1.36
C ASP A 78 -16.07 -6.67 2.35
N GLU A 79 -15.54 -6.12 3.45
CA GLU A 79 -14.95 -6.85 4.57
C GLU A 79 -15.84 -6.80 5.83
N SER A 80 -17.14 -6.46 5.72
CA SER A 80 -18.05 -6.26 6.86
C SER A 80 -18.14 -7.46 7.80
N GLU A 81 -18.03 -8.68 7.26
CA GLU A 81 -18.07 -9.91 8.06
C GLU A 81 -16.76 -10.16 8.82
N LYS A 82 -15.62 -9.80 8.25
CA LYS A 82 -14.30 -10.09 8.82
C LYS A 82 -13.28 -9.10 8.30
N LEU A 83 -12.66 -8.33 9.21
CA LEU A 83 -11.53 -7.48 8.88
C LEU A 83 -10.30 -8.32 8.54
N LEU A 84 -9.77 -8.17 7.32
CA LEU A 84 -8.71 -9.02 6.79
C LEU A 84 -7.30 -8.45 6.96
N GLU A 85 -7.19 -7.23 7.51
CA GLU A 85 -5.96 -6.42 7.49
C GLU A 85 -5.50 -6.09 6.06
N THR A 86 -4.32 -5.48 5.93
CA THR A 86 -3.93 -4.89 4.64
C THR A 86 -3.60 -5.94 3.56
N GLY A 87 -2.90 -7.01 3.91
CA GLY A 87 -2.54 -8.06 2.96
C GLY A 87 -3.74 -8.92 2.55
N GLY A 88 -4.53 -9.37 3.53
CA GLY A 88 -5.75 -10.13 3.24
C GLY A 88 -6.79 -9.31 2.46
N GLY A 89 -6.90 -8.00 2.73
CA GLY A 89 -7.75 -7.08 1.98
C GLY A 89 -7.34 -6.93 0.52
N ILE A 90 -6.03 -6.81 0.24
CA ILE A 90 -5.51 -6.79 -1.14
C ILE A 90 -5.85 -8.11 -1.86
N ARG A 91 -5.58 -9.26 -1.21
CA ARG A 91 -5.88 -10.58 -1.78
C ARG A 91 -7.38 -10.74 -2.08
N LYS A 92 -8.27 -10.34 -1.16
CA LYS A 92 -9.72 -10.39 -1.36
C LYS A 92 -10.17 -9.52 -2.53
N ALA A 93 -9.57 -8.34 -2.69
CA ALA A 93 -9.92 -7.40 -3.75
C ALA A 93 -9.40 -7.81 -5.14
N TRP A 94 -8.40 -8.71 -5.22
CA TRP A 94 -7.72 -9.09 -6.44
C TRP A 94 -8.64 -9.47 -7.61
N PRO A 95 -9.72 -10.27 -7.43
CA PRO A 95 -10.65 -10.61 -8.53
C PRO A 95 -11.41 -9.40 -9.12
N LEU A 96 -11.42 -8.26 -8.46
CA LEU A 96 -12.09 -7.03 -8.92
C LEU A 96 -11.23 -6.20 -9.87
N PHE A 97 -9.95 -6.58 -10.04
CA PHE A 97 -8.96 -5.89 -10.86
C PHE A 97 -8.72 -6.60 -12.20
N ASN A 98 -8.04 -5.91 -13.13
CA ASN A 98 -7.34 -6.55 -14.22
C ASN A 98 -6.07 -7.21 -13.66
N GLN A 99 -6.05 -8.53 -13.69
CA GLN A 99 -5.00 -9.34 -13.06
C GLN A 99 -3.67 -9.35 -13.84
N THR A 100 -3.59 -8.66 -14.97
CA THR A 100 -2.35 -8.51 -15.75
C THR A 100 -1.64 -7.18 -15.53
N GLU A 101 -2.25 -6.27 -14.76
CA GLU A 101 -1.71 -4.93 -14.48
C GLU A 101 -1.38 -4.76 -12.99
N PRO A 102 -0.39 -3.95 -12.63
CA PRO A 102 -0.13 -3.59 -11.24
C PRO A 102 -1.34 -2.87 -10.61
N ILE A 103 -1.38 -2.88 -9.28
CA ILE A 103 -2.37 -2.14 -8.48
C ILE A 103 -1.63 -1.10 -7.65
N LEU A 104 -2.05 0.17 -7.72
CA LEU A 104 -1.66 1.18 -6.74
C LEU A 104 -2.53 1.01 -5.50
N ILE A 105 -1.94 0.91 -4.34
CA ILE A 105 -2.61 0.88 -3.05
C ILE A 105 -2.43 2.22 -2.36
N HIS A 106 -3.52 2.83 -1.90
CA HIS A 106 -3.52 4.13 -1.25
C HIS A 106 -4.34 4.11 0.04
N ASN A 107 -3.72 4.42 1.18
CA ASN A 107 -4.47 4.59 2.42
C ASN A 107 -5.32 5.88 2.33
N VAL A 108 -6.59 5.80 2.70
CA VAL A 108 -7.55 6.91 2.57
C VAL A 108 -7.17 8.17 3.37
N ASP A 109 -6.35 8.03 4.40
CA ASP A 109 -5.92 9.11 5.30
C ASP A 109 -4.55 9.73 4.94
N ILE A 110 -4.00 9.36 3.82
CA ILE A 110 -2.73 9.94 3.35
C ILE A 110 -3.02 11.11 2.40
N LEU A 111 -2.44 12.24 2.73
CA LEU A 111 -2.36 13.40 1.84
C LEU A 111 -0.92 13.48 1.33
N SER A 112 -0.74 13.41 0.02
CA SER A 112 0.57 13.40 -0.62
C SER A 112 0.56 14.26 -1.87
N ASN A 113 1.70 14.86 -2.18
CA ASN A 113 1.95 15.59 -3.42
C ASN A 113 2.76 14.76 -4.43
N VAL A 114 2.90 13.45 -4.20
CA VAL A 114 3.58 12.56 -5.14
C VAL A 114 2.84 12.50 -6.47
N ASP A 115 3.58 12.52 -7.58
CA ASP A 115 3.05 12.22 -8.90
C ASP A 115 2.69 10.73 -8.98
N LEU A 116 1.42 10.41 -8.72
CA LEU A 116 0.93 9.02 -8.70
C LEU A 116 1.06 8.33 -10.05
N LYS A 117 0.93 9.06 -11.17
CA LYS A 117 1.12 8.52 -12.50
C LYS A 117 2.56 8.09 -12.72
N LYS A 118 3.50 8.98 -12.39
CA LYS A 118 4.93 8.67 -12.48
C LYS A 118 5.32 7.53 -11.55
N PHE A 119 4.86 7.54 -10.30
CA PHE A 119 5.10 6.48 -9.33
C PHE A 119 4.61 5.11 -9.83
N TYR A 120 3.42 5.06 -10.45
CA TYR A 120 2.83 3.85 -11.00
C TYR A 120 3.55 3.34 -12.25
N GLN A 121 3.98 4.24 -13.16
CA GLN A 121 4.51 3.92 -14.48
C GLN A 121 6.03 3.75 -14.52
N MET A 122 6.75 4.13 -13.45
CA MET A 122 8.21 3.98 -13.44
C MET A 122 8.60 2.52 -13.62
N GLU A 123 9.33 2.26 -14.69
CA GLU A 123 10.11 1.03 -14.82
C GLU A 123 11.19 0.99 -13.73
N SER A 124 11.52 -0.20 -13.27
CA SER A 124 12.70 -0.36 -12.41
C SER A 124 13.89 0.20 -13.16
N LYS A 125 14.68 1.09 -12.54
CA LYS A 125 15.93 1.52 -13.14
C LYS A 125 16.77 0.28 -13.39
N GLU A 126 17.08 -0.01 -14.65
CA GLU A 126 18.17 -0.91 -14.99
C GLU A 126 19.44 -0.27 -14.42
N LEU A 127 19.98 -0.85 -13.36
CA LEU A 127 21.24 -0.42 -12.81
C LEU A 127 22.33 -0.80 -13.82
N SER A 128 23.22 0.14 -14.08
CA SER A 128 24.38 -0.03 -14.96
C SER A 128 25.26 -1.21 -14.52
N ASP A 129 25.71 -1.92 -15.47
CA ASP A 129 26.37 -3.21 -15.67
C ASP A 129 27.68 -3.47 -14.88
N ASP A 130 27.78 -3.27 -13.57
CA ASP A 130 29.09 -3.47 -12.91
C ASP A 130 29.08 -4.24 -11.57
N SER A 131 28.08 -5.07 -11.28
CA SER A 131 28.09 -5.90 -10.06
C SER A 131 27.88 -7.38 -10.33
N SER A 132 28.68 -8.20 -9.65
CA SER A 132 28.78 -9.66 -9.79
C SER A 132 27.60 -10.46 -9.25
N ASP A 133 26.51 -9.84 -8.81
CA ASP A 133 25.31 -10.51 -8.27
C ASP A 133 24.16 -10.54 -9.31
N PHE A 134 24.49 -10.96 -10.51
CA PHE A 134 23.72 -10.90 -11.77
C PHE A 134 22.31 -11.51 -11.73
N MET A 135 22.03 -12.42 -10.77
CA MET A 135 20.75 -13.14 -10.72
C MET A 135 19.69 -12.44 -9.87
N LYS A 136 20.08 -11.64 -8.88
CA LYS A 136 19.13 -10.93 -7.99
C LYS A 136 18.66 -9.60 -8.56
N GLU A 137 19.47 -8.94 -9.39
CA GLU A 137 19.15 -7.64 -10.02
C GLU A 137 18.10 -7.76 -11.14
N LYS A 138 17.99 -8.92 -11.78
CA LYS A 138 17.06 -9.18 -12.89
C LYS A 138 15.65 -9.64 -12.46
N ALA A 139 15.40 -9.84 -11.17
CA ALA A 139 14.05 -10.21 -10.72
C ALA A 139 13.06 -9.08 -11.02
N PRO A 140 11.89 -9.40 -11.63
CA PRO A 140 10.89 -8.39 -11.92
C PRO A 140 10.42 -7.73 -10.63
N LEU A 141 10.13 -6.43 -10.70
CA LEU A 141 9.62 -5.66 -9.56
C LEU A 141 8.29 -6.23 -9.09
N ALA A 142 8.24 -6.68 -7.83
CA ALA A 142 7.04 -7.25 -7.22
C ALA A 142 6.23 -6.21 -6.44
N ALA A 143 6.91 -5.24 -5.80
CA ALA A 143 6.26 -4.11 -5.14
C ALA A 143 7.17 -2.88 -5.10
N ARG A 144 6.55 -1.68 -5.08
CA ARG A 144 7.23 -0.40 -4.87
C ARG A 144 6.56 0.34 -3.73
N LEU A 145 7.33 0.82 -2.77
CA LEU A 145 6.85 1.47 -1.55
C LEU A 145 7.19 2.96 -1.60
N LEU A 146 6.20 3.83 -1.42
CA LEU A 146 6.46 5.24 -1.21
C LEU A 146 7.01 5.44 0.20
N VAL A 147 8.21 6.01 0.29
CA VAL A 147 8.92 6.21 1.56
C VAL A 147 9.36 7.66 1.74
N SER A 148 9.70 8.03 2.95
CA SER A 148 10.15 9.39 3.27
C SER A 148 11.10 9.42 4.47
N GLU A 149 11.91 10.47 4.58
CA GLU A 149 12.86 10.70 5.68
C GLU A 149 12.20 11.22 6.98
N ARG A 150 10.86 11.15 7.10
CA ARG A 150 10.19 11.66 8.30
C ARG A 150 10.63 10.90 9.55
N LYS A 151 10.75 11.61 10.67
CA LYS A 151 11.05 11.01 11.98
C LYS A 151 9.90 10.11 12.44
N THR A 152 10.22 8.88 12.81
CA THR A 152 9.32 7.88 13.34
C THR A 152 10.08 6.94 14.28
N LYS A 153 9.37 6.03 14.93
CA LYS A 153 9.96 4.94 15.72
C LYS A 153 10.25 3.69 14.89
N ARG A 154 9.61 3.58 13.72
CA ARG A 154 9.58 2.38 12.87
C ARG A 154 10.05 2.72 11.48
N TYR A 155 11.11 2.07 11.03
CA TYR A 155 11.71 2.28 9.72
C TYR A 155 11.78 1.00 8.92
N LEU A 156 11.57 1.12 7.62
CA LEU A 156 11.98 0.12 6.65
C LEU A 156 13.47 0.31 6.35
N LEU A 157 14.16 -0.79 6.15
CA LEU A 157 15.59 -0.83 5.85
C LEU A 157 15.80 -1.15 4.38
N PHE A 158 16.61 -0.34 3.73
CA PHE A 158 16.92 -0.47 2.30
C PHE A 158 18.43 -0.51 2.07
N ASP A 159 18.84 -1.34 1.14
CA ASP A 159 20.23 -1.34 0.64
C ASP A 159 20.52 -0.11 -0.23
N ASP A 160 21.73 -0.02 -0.78
CA ASP A 160 22.17 1.11 -1.61
C ASP A 160 21.38 1.24 -2.92
N THR A 161 20.79 0.16 -3.40
CA THR A 161 19.93 0.12 -4.58
C THR A 161 18.46 0.41 -4.28
N MET A 162 18.12 0.76 -3.05
CA MET A 162 16.76 0.96 -2.53
C MET A 162 15.92 -0.32 -2.53
N ARG A 163 16.53 -1.50 -2.46
CA ARG A 163 15.83 -2.77 -2.24
C ARG A 163 15.50 -2.94 -0.76
N LEU A 164 14.28 -3.34 -0.46
CA LEU A 164 13.84 -3.66 0.91
C LEU A 164 14.59 -4.88 1.43
N VAL A 165 15.22 -4.74 2.60
CA VAL A 165 15.96 -5.80 3.28
C VAL A 165 15.45 -6.10 4.68
N GLY A 166 14.70 -5.18 5.31
CA GLY A 166 14.22 -5.38 6.66
C GLY A 166 13.40 -4.21 7.20
N TRP A 167 13.17 -4.27 8.49
CA TRP A 167 12.47 -3.26 9.27
C TRP A 167 13.06 -3.19 10.68
N THR A 168 13.04 -2.01 11.30
CA THR A 168 13.46 -1.82 12.68
C THR A 168 12.53 -0.90 13.45
N ASN A 169 12.45 -1.11 14.77
CA ASN A 169 11.88 -0.18 15.72
C ASN A 169 13.02 0.36 16.60
N ILE A 170 13.39 1.61 16.40
CA ILE A 170 14.53 2.25 17.10
C ILE A 170 14.32 2.46 18.62
N GLU A 171 13.08 2.37 19.11
CA GLU A 171 12.82 2.46 20.56
C GLU A 171 13.00 1.12 21.27
N THR A 172 12.60 0.02 20.61
CA THR A 172 12.64 -1.32 21.21
C THR A 172 13.88 -2.12 20.82
N GLY A 173 14.59 -1.68 19.76
CA GLY A 173 15.68 -2.45 19.15
C GLY A 173 15.20 -3.66 18.35
N GLU A 174 13.87 -3.84 18.15
CA GLU A 174 13.33 -4.96 17.37
C GLU A 174 13.72 -4.81 15.89
N VAL A 175 14.19 -5.90 15.30
CA VAL A 175 14.54 -6.00 13.89
C VAL A 175 13.76 -7.16 13.27
N LYS A 176 13.18 -6.95 12.08
CA LYS A 176 12.53 -7.98 11.27
C LYS A 176 13.19 -8.04 9.90
N SER A 177 13.76 -9.18 9.54
CA SER A 177 14.39 -9.40 8.25
C SER A 177 14.48 -10.89 7.96
N PRO A 178 14.39 -11.33 6.70
CA PRO A 178 14.71 -12.70 6.31
C PRO A 178 16.23 -12.94 6.21
N TYR A 179 17.03 -11.87 6.22
CA TYR A 179 18.49 -11.97 6.19
C TYR A 179 19.01 -12.16 7.61
N PRO A 180 19.81 -13.23 7.88
CA PRO A 180 20.39 -13.46 9.20
C PRO A 180 21.37 -12.35 9.56
N ASP A 181 21.44 -12.01 10.85
CA ASP A 181 22.43 -11.09 11.43
C ASP A 181 22.45 -9.67 10.81
N LEU A 182 21.32 -9.22 10.25
CA LEU A 182 21.18 -7.89 9.68
C LEU A 182 21.34 -6.82 10.76
N ASN A 183 22.36 -5.95 10.61
CA ASN A 183 22.53 -4.78 11.46
C ASN A 183 21.85 -3.56 10.80
N PRO A 184 20.83 -2.95 11.44
CA PRO A 184 20.11 -1.82 10.85
C PRO A 184 20.97 -0.60 10.51
N GLU A 185 22.09 -0.38 11.20
CA GLU A 185 22.99 0.76 10.97
C GLU A 185 23.69 0.74 9.62
N ASP A 186 23.77 -0.44 8.98
CA ASP A 186 24.40 -0.63 7.69
C ASP A 186 23.47 -0.29 6.51
N TYR A 187 22.20 0.09 6.79
CA TYR A 187 21.17 0.28 5.79
C TYR A 187 20.48 1.64 5.87
N LYS A 188 19.91 2.09 4.75
CA LYS A 188 19.12 3.33 4.69
C LYS A 188 17.79 3.13 5.38
N MET A 189 17.42 4.06 6.26
CA MET A 189 16.21 4.01 7.07
C MET A 189 15.16 4.99 6.53
N TYR A 190 14.02 4.48 6.07
CA TYR A 190 12.91 5.31 5.61
C TYR A 190 11.59 4.90 6.26
N ALA A 191 10.71 5.90 6.45
CA ALA A 191 9.36 5.68 6.92
C ALA A 191 8.42 5.36 5.76
N PHE A 192 7.62 4.32 5.87
CA PHE A 192 6.56 4.01 4.90
C PHE A 192 5.48 5.11 4.91
N SER A 193 5.09 5.57 3.73
CA SER A 193 4.17 6.69 3.55
C SER A 193 2.72 6.28 3.26
N GLY A 194 2.38 4.98 3.31
CA GLY A 194 1.00 4.51 3.16
C GLY A 194 0.50 4.44 1.71
N ILE A 195 1.41 4.56 0.74
CA ILE A 195 1.14 4.37 -0.69
C ILE A 195 2.14 3.35 -1.22
N HIS A 196 1.68 2.37 -1.98
CA HIS A 196 2.55 1.38 -2.61
C HIS A 196 1.93 0.79 -3.88
N MET A 197 2.76 0.24 -4.75
CA MET A 197 2.34 -0.50 -5.93
C MET A 197 2.62 -1.98 -5.73
N VAL A 198 1.70 -2.82 -6.16
CA VAL A 198 1.79 -4.29 -6.12
C VAL A 198 1.69 -4.84 -7.53
N ALA A 199 2.67 -5.62 -7.94
CA ALA A 199 2.65 -6.29 -9.25
C ALA A 199 1.86 -7.61 -9.19
N PRO A 200 1.30 -8.08 -10.31
CA PRO A 200 0.58 -9.34 -10.40
C PRO A 200 1.38 -10.55 -9.91
N SER A 201 2.70 -10.55 -10.11
CA SER A 201 3.61 -11.63 -9.70
C SER A 201 3.63 -11.91 -8.19
N LEU A 202 3.13 -10.99 -7.37
CA LEU A 202 3.12 -11.15 -5.92
C LEU A 202 1.94 -12.00 -5.42
N PHE A 203 0.84 -12.06 -6.17
CA PHE A 203 -0.40 -12.71 -5.72
C PHE A 203 -0.28 -14.23 -5.50
N PRO A 204 0.44 -15.01 -6.32
CA PRO A 204 0.63 -16.43 -6.04
C PRO A 204 1.30 -16.70 -4.68
N LEU A 205 2.16 -15.80 -4.20
CA LEU A 205 2.77 -15.94 -2.87
C LEU A 205 1.76 -15.66 -1.75
N MET A 206 0.76 -14.82 -2.00
CA MET A 206 -0.30 -14.51 -1.02
C MET A 206 -1.28 -15.66 -0.81
N GLU A 207 -1.40 -16.61 -1.74
CA GLU A 207 -2.31 -17.75 -1.62
C GLU A 207 -2.00 -18.64 -0.41
N ASN A 208 -0.73 -18.70 -0.02
CA ASN A 208 -0.27 -19.49 1.11
C ASN A 208 -0.33 -18.78 2.46
N GLU A 209 -0.73 -17.50 2.48
CA GLU A 209 -0.89 -16.74 3.71
C GLU A 209 -2.28 -17.00 4.36
N PRO A 210 -2.41 -16.85 5.69
CA PRO A 210 -3.70 -16.92 6.35
C PRO A 210 -4.68 -15.88 5.79
N ASP A 211 -5.99 -16.02 6.07
CA ASP A 211 -6.99 -15.04 5.56
C ASP A 211 -6.69 -13.61 5.97
N LYS A 212 -6.21 -13.44 7.18
CA LYS A 212 -5.92 -12.15 7.79
C LYS A 212 -4.42 -12.00 8.01
N PHE A 213 -3.79 -11.05 7.32
CA PHE A 213 -2.37 -10.74 7.49
C PHE A 213 -2.04 -9.30 7.08
N PRO A 214 -1.06 -8.66 7.77
CA PRO A 214 -0.54 -7.36 7.38
C PRO A 214 0.33 -7.45 6.13
N ILE A 215 0.15 -6.56 5.17
CA ILE A 215 0.97 -6.55 3.94
C ILE A 215 2.46 -6.29 4.23
N MET A 216 2.77 -5.52 5.27
CA MET A 216 4.16 -5.20 5.59
C MET A 216 4.92 -6.41 6.13
N ASP A 217 4.30 -7.23 6.99
CA ASP A 217 4.90 -8.47 7.47
C ASP A 217 5.11 -9.46 6.31
N PHE A 218 4.16 -9.49 5.36
CA PHE A 218 4.30 -10.26 4.13
C PHE A 218 5.49 -9.79 3.28
N TYR A 219 5.66 -8.50 3.08
CA TYR A 219 6.81 -7.95 2.35
C TYR A 219 8.13 -8.32 3.02
N LEU A 220 8.22 -8.16 4.34
CA LEU A 220 9.41 -8.51 5.11
C LEU A 220 9.74 -10.01 5.07
N LYS A 221 8.72 -10.87 5.04
CA LYS A 221 8.89 -12.32 4.92
C LYS A 221 9.45 -12.76 3.56
N HIS A 222 9.20 -11.97 2.51
CA HIS A 222 9.49 -12.37 1.13
C HIS A 222 10.50 -11.46 0.40
N CYS A 223 11.03 -10.40 1.03
CA CYS A 223 11.95 -9.46 0.37
C CYS A 223 13.30 -10.08 -0.04
N ASP A 224 13.65 -11.26 0.47
CA ASP A 224 14.79 -12.07 0.00
C ASP A 224 14.49 -12.84 -1.31
N LYS A 225 13.20 -13.08 -1.61
CA LYS A 225 12.75 -13.91 -2.75
C LYS A 225 12.28 -13.08 -3.92
N VAL A 226 11.72 -11.89 -3.64
CA VAL A 226 11.16 -10.99 -4.66
C VAL A 226 11.73 -9.59 -4.51
N ARG A 227 11.74 -8.83 -5.61
CA ARG A 227 12.24 -7.46 -5.62
C ARG A 227 11.16 -6.51 -5.10
N ILE A 228 11.42 -5.86 -3.97
CA ILE A 228 10.59 -4.81 -3.38
C ILE A 228 11.45 -3.57 -3.21
N GLU A 229 11.03 -2.43 -3.74
CA GLU A 229 11.81 -1.21 -3.78
C GLU A 229 11.17 -0.06 -3.00
N GLY A 230 12.01 0.82 -2.43
CA GLY A 230 11.63 2.14 -1.95
C GLY A 230 11.70 3.20 -3.05
N TYR A 231 10.77 4.17 -2.99
CA TYR A 231 10.70 5.32 -3.90
C TYR A 231 10.56 6.61 -3.08
#